data_cdd929e6be9261bada7570cbe6393842
#
_entry.id   cdd929e6be9261bada7570cbe6393842
#
_cell.length_a   1.000
_cell.length_b   1.000
_cell.length_c   1.000
_cell.angle_alpha   90.00
_cell.angle_beta   90.00
_cell.angle_gamma   90.00
#
_symmetry.space_group_name_H-M   'P 1'
#
loop_
_entity.id
_entity.type
_entity.pdbx_description
1 polymer ?
#
loop_
_entity_poly.entity_id
_entity_poly.type
_entity_poly.pdbx_seq_one_letter_code
_entity_poly.pdbx_strand_id
1 'polypeptide(L)'
;MAKVADNLLGKDRTKVAVFGDALFGGTMKGVGPAPVTKIRDYLARHGRVVLVPEFRTSKACNLCGRDLRQSNKRILDPSGKYRSDFTSLHCTNSLHGTWNRDWNAAQNISWIFVSKMQGNERPPFFLPRKK
;
A
#
# COMPACT_ATOMS: atom_id res chain seq x y z
N MET A 1 -3.05 17.38 -13.68
CA MET A 1 -2.20 16.18 -13.45
C MET A 1 -0.73 16.52 -13.22
N ALA A 2 -0.10 17.39 -14.03
CA ALA A 2 1.32 17.76 -13.83
C ALA A 2 1.60 18.32 -12.42
N LYS A 3 0.77 19.23 -11.93
CA LYS A 3 0.92 19.79 -10.56
C LYS A 3 0.80 18.73 -9.47
N VAL A 4 -0.08 17.74 -9.64
CA VAL A 4 -0.23 16.63 -8.67
C VAL A 4 1.01 15.74 -8.67
N ALA A 5 1.51 15.40 -9.85
CA ALA A 5 2.74 14.62 -9.99
C ALA A 5 3.95 15.33 -9.38
N ASP A 6 4.08 16.63 -9.63
CA ASP A 6 5.17 17.44 -9.08
C ASP A 6 5.06 17.60 -7.56
N ASN A 7 3.85 17.65 -7.01
CA ASN A 7 3.64 17.67 -5.56
C ASN A 7 4.02 16.34 -4.89
N LEU A 8 3.76 15.21 -5.57
CA LEU A 8 4.07 13.87 -5.04
C LEU A 8 5.54 13.49 -5.17
N LEU A 9 6.16 13.81 -6.30
CA LEU A 9 7.50 13.34 -6.63
C LEU A 9 8.54 14.47 -6.73
N GLY A 10 8.09 15.72 -6.68
CA GLY A 10 8.92 16.88 -6.97
C GLY A 10 9.26 16.98 -8.46
N LYS A 11 10.05 17.98 -8.83
CA LYS A 11 10.53 18.19 -10.20
C LYS A 11 11.73 17.30 -10.55
N ASP A 12 12.25 16.56 -9.60
CA ASP A 12 13.35 15.64 -9.80
C ASP A 12 12.89 14.43 -10.62
N ARG A 13 13.37 14.34 -11.85
CA ARG A 13 13.04 13.27 -12.78
C ARG A 13 13.67 11.92 -12.45
N THR A 14 14.56 11.86 -11.47
CA THR A 14 15.16 10.61 -10.98
C THR A 14 14.24 9.87 -10.02
N LYS A 15 13.24 10.53 -9.46
CA LYS A 15 12.26 9.93 -8.58
C LYS A 15 11.18 9.18 -9.38
N VAL A 16 10.87 8.00 -8.93
CA VAL A 16 9.81 7.16 -9.49
C VAL A 16 8.74 6.85 -8.44
N ALA A 17 7.51 6.73 -8.90
CA ALA A 17 6.43 6.21 -8.07
C ALA A 17 6.32 4.70 -8.23
N VAL A 18 6.26 3.99 -7.13
CA VAL A 18 6.05 2.55 -7.13
C VAL A 18 4.61 2.27 -6.75
N PHE A 19 3.90 1.56 -7.60
CA PHE A 19 2.51 1.16 -7.37
C PHE A 19 2.38 -0.36 -7.30
N GLY A 20 1.43 -0.82 -6.50
CA GLY A 20 0.94 -2.18 -6.61
C GLY A 20 0.21 -2.38 -7.96
N ASP A 21 0.29 -3.58 -8.49
CA ASP A 21 -0.32 -3.95 -9.77
C ASP A 21 -1.80 -4.36 -9.68
N ALA A 22 -2.38 -4.38 -8.47
CA ALA A 22 -3.78 -4.71 -8.31
C ALA A 22 -4.67 -3.67 -8.99
N LEU A 23 -5.68 -4.18 -9.66
CA LEU A 23 -6.77 -3.37 -10.16
C LEU A 23 -7.63 -2.95 -8.96
N PHE A 24 -7.64 -1.66 -8.66
CA PHE A 24 -8.56 -1.09 -7.69
C PHE A 24 -9.99 -1.13 -8.25
N GLY A 25 -10.61 -2.30 -8.18
CA GLY A 25 -12.02 -2.50 -8.46
C GLY A 25 -12.80 -2.45 -7.16
N GLY A 26 -13.38 -1.35 -6.83
CA GLY A 26 -14.27 -1.26 -5.68
C GLY A 26 -14.13 0.07 -4.96
N THR A 27 -15.12 0.87 -5.11
CA THR A 27 -15.36 2.05 -4.29
C THR A 27 -16.00 1.61 -2.99
N MET A 28 -15.51 2.11 -1.87
CA MET A 28 -16.30 2.09 -0.64
C MET A 28 -17.64 2.77 -0.93
N LYS A 29 -18.73 2.16 -0.52
CA LYS A 29 -20.08 2.69 -0.70
C LYS A 29 -20.16 4.11 -0.15
N GLY A 30 -20.44 5.09 -1.01
CA GLY A 30 -20.55 6.51 -0.64
C GLY A 30 -19.26 7.34 -0.79
N VAL A 31 -18.17 6.76 -1.24
CA VAL A 31 -16.92 7.49 -1.56
C VAL A 31 -16.67 7.38 -3.07
N GLY A 32 -16.50 8.51 -3.72
CA GLY A 32 -16.14 8.54 -5.15
C GLY A 32 -14.80 7.85 -5.39
N PRO A 33 -14.56 7.30 -6.61
CA PRO A 33 -13.30 6.66 -6.94
C PRO A 33 -12.15 7.67 -6.81
N ALA A 34 -11.13 7.31 -6.05
CA ALA A 34 -9.91 8.10 -5.99
C ALA A 34 -9.29 8.15 -7.40
N PRO A 35 -8.71 9.28 -7.85
CA PRO A 35 -8.14 9.43 -9.19
C PRO A 35 -6.79 8.70 -9.34
N VAL A 36 -6.58 7.61 -8.61
CA VAL A 36 -5.32 6.85 -8.57
C VAL A 36 -4.92 6.34 -9.95
N THR A 37 -5.88 5.80 -10.70
CA THR A 37 -5.62 5.31 -12.05
C THR A 37 -5.16 6.43 -12.99
N LYS A 38 -5.81 7.58 -12.93
CA LYS A 38 -5.43 8.75 -13.76
C LYS A 38 -4.04 9.26 -13.42
N ILE A 39 -3.70 9.32 -12.13
CA ILE A 39 -2.37 9.73 -11.66
C ILE A 39 -1.31 8.73 -12.12
N ARG A 40 -1.58 7.43 -11.94
CA ARG A 40 -0.68 6.37 -12.39
C ARG A 40 -0.44 6.43 -13.90
N ASP A 41 -1.50 6.57 -14.70
CA ASP A 41 -1.40 6.62 -16.16
C ASP A 41 -0.64 7.87 -16.62
N TYR A 42 -0.87 9.01 -15.98
CA TYR A 42 -0.10 10.22 -16.24
C TYR A 42 1.40 10.02 -15.96
N LEU A 43 1.75 9.50 -14.81
CA LEU A 43 3.14 9.24 -14.41
C LEU A 43 3.80 8.19 -15.31
N ALA A 44 3.05 7.16 -15.74
CA ALA A 44 3.54 6.12 -16.64
C ALA A 44 3.93 6.68 -18.01
N ARG A 45 3.17 7.62 -18.55
CA ARG A 45 3.51 8.30 -19.82
C ARG A 45 4.82 9.08 -19.76
N HIS A 46 5.25 9.47 -18.57
CA HIS A 46 6.51 10.18 -18.33
C HIS A 46 7.63 9.25 -17.84
N GLY A 47 7.46 7.93 -17.92
CA GLY A 47 8.46 6.94 -17.50
C GLY A 47 8.75 6.95 -15.99
N ARG A 48 7.82 7.43 -15.16
CA ARG A 48 8.02 7.63 -13.72
C ARG A 48 7.26 6.64 -12.84
N VAL A 49 6.79 5.53 -13.39
CA VAL A 49 6.02 4.50 -12.67
C VAL A 49 6.68 3.15 -12.80
N VAL A 50 6.77 2.45 -11.69
CA VAL A 50 7.12 1.03 -11.62
C VAL A 50 5.96 0.29 -10.98
N LEU A 51 5.52 -0.81 -11.58
CA LEU A 51 4.50 -1.68 -11.03
C LEU A 51 5.16 -2.85 -10.32
N VAL A 52 4.64 -3.18 -9.15
CA VAL A 52 5.11 -4.27 -8.30
C VAL A 52 3.93 -5.16 -7.93
N PRO A 53 4.06 -6.50 -8.05
CA PRO A 53 3.03 -7.41 -7.57
C PRO A 53 2.79 -7.18 -6.07
N GLU A 54 1.54 -6.91 -5.69
CA GLU A 54 1.21 -6.51 -4.31
C GLU A 54 0.69 -7.64 -3.44
N PHE A 55 0.91 -8.90 -3.85
CA PHE A 55 0.46 -10.05 -3.07
C PHE A 55 0.91 -9.95 -1.62
N ARG A 56 -0.05 -9.96 -0.70
CA ARG A 56 0.12 -9.86 0.77
C ARG A 56 0.71 -8.55 1.31
N THR A 57 0.93 -7.54 0.52
CA THR A 57 1.51 -6.27 1.00
C THR A 57 0.64 -5.58 2.06
N SER A 58 -0.67 -5.76 2.04
CA SER A 58 -1.58 -5.24 3.06
C SER A 58 -1.74 -6.14 4.28
N LYS A 59 -1.20 -7.36 4.25
CA LYS A 59 -1.37 -8.38 5.30
C LYS A 59 -0.12 -8.67 6.11
N ALA A 60 1.05 -8.35 5.58
CA ALA A 60 2.33 -8.60 6.23
C ALA A 60 2.84 -7.34 6.94
N CYS A 61 3.42 -7.52 8.12
CA CYS A 61 4.06 -6.43 8.85
C CYS A 61 5.28 -5.91 8.08
N ASN A 62 5.38 -4.59 7.93
CA ASN A 62 6.49 -3.96 7.20
C ASN A 62 7.86 -4.10 7.88
N LEU A 63 7.91 -4.52 9.14
CA LEU A 63 9.16 -4.74 9.87
C LEU A 63 9.61 -6.21 9.90
N CYS A 64 8.68 -7.15 10.06
CA CYS A 64 9.03 -8.56 10.26
C CYS A 64 8.38 -9.53 9.26
N GLY A 65 7.48 -9.08 8.42
CA GLY A 65 6.76 -9.91 7.46
C GLY A 65 5.70 -10.85 8.05
N ARG A 66 5.51 -10.87 9.36
CA ARG A 66 4.46 -11.67 10.01
C ARG A 66 3.08 -11.13 9.68
N ASP A 67 2.08 -11.99 9.77
CA ASP A 67 0.70 -11.60 9.52
C ASP A 67 0.23 -10.52 10.49
N LEU A 68 -0.39 -9.50 9.92
CA LEU A 68 -1.10 -8.47 10.67
C LEU A 68 -2.51 -8.94 11.01
N ARG A 69 -2.97 -8.57 12.18
CA ARG A 69 -4.34 -8.81 12.64
C ARG A 69 -5.13 -7.52 12.65
N GLN A 70 -6.40 -7.63 12.31
CA GLN A 70 -7.31 -6.50 12.42
C GLN A 70 -7.44 -6.06 13.87
N SER A 71 -7.46 -4.74 14.08
CA SER A 71 -7.76 -4.17 15.38
C SER A 71 -9.21 -4.48 15.78
N ASN A 72 -9.41 -4.87 17.05
CA ASN A 72 -10.75 -4.99 17.63
C ASN A 72 -11.36 -3.63 18.01
N LYS A 73 -10.66 -2.55 17.71
CA LYS A 73 -11.10 -1.19 17.99
C LYS A 73 -12.34 -0.85 17.17
N ARG A 74 -13.32 -0.28 17.85
CA ARG A 74 -14.52 0.24 17.21
C ARG A 74 -14.42 1.76 17.14
N ILE A 75 -14.77 2.31 16.01
CA ILE A 75 -14.83 3.75 15.78
C ILE A 75 -16.28 4.20 15.63
N LEU A 76 -16.57 5.40 16.11
CA LEU A 76 -17.87 6.03 15.94
C LEU A 76 -17.87 6.72 14.57
N ASP A 77 -18.81 6.36 13.71
CA ASP A 77 -18.97 7.03 12.44
C ASP A 77 -19.76 8.36 12.58
N PRO A 78 -19.76 9.21 11.54
CA PRO A 78 -20.50 10.48 11.57
C PRO A 78 -22.01 10.31 11.78
N SER A 79 -22.58 9.14 11.51
CA SER A 79 -23.99 8.82 11.75
C SER A 79 -24.29 8.37 13.19
N GLY A 80 -23.28 8.31 14.05
CA GLY A 80 -23.41 7.88 15.45
C GLY A 80 -23.42 6.36 15.65
N LYS A 81 -23.06 5.58 14.63
CA LYS A 81 -22.96 4.12 14.72
C LYS A 81 -21.52 3.67 14.92
N TYR A 82 -21.31 2.63 15.72
CA TYR A 82 -20.02 2.01 15.87
C TYR A 82 -19.73 1.06 14.71
N ARG A 83 -18.56 1.22 14.12
CA ARG A 83 -18.02 0.32 13.09
C ARG A 83 -16.68 -0.26 13.53
N SER A 84 -16.32 -1.40 12.97
CA SER A 84 -14.96 -1.93 13.10
C SER A 84 -13.96 -1.02 12.39
N ASP A 85 -12.82 -0.79 13.03
CA ASP A 85 -11.73 -0.06 12.39
C ASP A 85 -10.97 -0.98 11.45
N PHE A 86 -11.23 -0.85 10.13
CA PHE A 86 -10.53 -1.61 9.09
C PHE A 86 -9.22 -0.96 8.64
N THR A 87 -8.92 0.23 9.14
CA THR A 87 -7.74 1.00 8.74
C THR A 87 -6.51 0.71 9.60
N SER A 88 -6.71 0.15 10.80
CA SER A 88 -5.65 -0.16 11.75
C SER A 88 -5.43 -1.66 11.87
N LEU A 89 -4.18 -2.06 11.69
CA LEU A 89 -3.73 -3.44 11.82
C LEU A 89 -2.61 -3.52 12.84
N HIS A 90 -2.56 -4.57 13.63
CA HIS A 90 -1.48 -4.78 14.58
C HIS A 90 -0.67 -6.04 14.27
N CYS A 91 0.63 -5.95 14.51
CA CYS A 91 1.51 -7.08 14.34
C CYS A 91 1.31 -8.10 15.47
N THR A 92 1.45 -9.38 15.14
CA THR A 92 1.48 -10.45 16.15
C THR A 92 2.69 -10.35 17.07
N ASN A 93 3.75 -9.65 16.65
CA ASN A 93 4.82 -9.23 17.51
C ASN A 93 4.43 -7.89 18.17
N SER A 94 4.15 -7.92 19.48
CA SER A 94 3.72 -6.74 20.25
C SER A 94 4.70 -5.56 20.21
N LEU A 95 5.99 -5.81 19.94
CA LEU A 95 7.01 -4.76 19.85
C LEU A 95 6.85 -3.88 18.58
N HIS A 96 6.16 -4.36 17.57
CA HIS A 96 5.99 -3.64 16.30
C HIS A 96 4.75 -2.72 16.29
N GLY A 97 3.87 -2.86 17.25
CA GLY A 97 2.72 -1.98 17.44
C GLY A 97 1.65 -2.09 16.37
N THR A 98 0.95 -0.98 16.17
CA THR A 98 -0.19 -0.86 15.25
C THR A 98 0.17 0.01 14.07
N TRP A 99 -0.27 -0.40 12.88
CA TRP A 99 0.00 0.27 11.62
C TRP A 99 -1.29 0.74 10.94
N ASN A 100 -1.23 1.89 10.29
CA ASN A 100 -2.23 2.21 9.29
C ASN A 100 -2.06 1.23 8.11
N ARG A 101 -3.15 0.64 7.65
CA ARG A 101 -3.16 -0.39 6.61
C ARG A 101 -2.50 0.06 5.31
N ASP A 102 -2.86 1.25 4.84
CA ASP A 102 -2.39 1.76 3.55
C ASP A 102 -0.92 2.16 3.63
N TRP A 103 -0.51 2.76 4.75
CA TRP A 103 0.88 3.08 4.99
C TRP A 103 1.75 1.83 5.06
N ASN A 104 1.29 0.79 5.78
CA ASN A 104 2.00 -0.49 5.85
C ASN A 104 2.13 -1.15 4.47
N ALA A 105 1.05 -1.13 3.66
CA ALA A 105 1.09 -1.65 2.31
C ALA A 105 2.09 -0.89 1.43
N ALA A 106 2.13 0.43 1.51
CA ALA A 106 3.09 1.26 0.78
C ALA A 106 4.54 0.95 1.17
N GLN A 107 4.82 0.76 2.46
CA GLN A 107 6.15 0.35 2.93
C GLN A 107 6.55 -1.03 2.38
N ASN A 108 5.63 -1.97 2.34
CA ASN A 108 5.89 -3.31 1.79
C ASN A 108 6.12 -3.29 0.28
N ILE A 109 5.38 -2.48 -0.46
CA ILE A 109 5.58 -2.27 -1.90
C ILE A 109 6.98 -1.68 -2.14
N SER A 110 7.38 -0.70 -1.34
CA SER A 110 8.73 -0.13 -1.39
C SER A 110 9.81 -1.18 -1.07
N TRP A 111 9.59 -2.01 -0.08
CA TRP A 111 10.51 -3.10 0.28
C TRP A 111 10.73 -4.08 -0.88
N ILE A 112 9.64 -4.53 -1.52
CA ILE A 112 9.72 -5.43 -2.68
C ILE A 112 10.51 -4.76 -3.82
N PHE A 113 10.23 -3.50 -4.10
CA PHE A 113 10.92 -2.74 -5.15
C PHE A 113 12.42 -2.61 -4.87
N VAL A 114 12.78 -2.19 -3.66
CA VAL A 114 14.20 -2.03 -3.26
C VAL A 114 14.94 -3.37 -3.32
N SER A 115 14.33 -4.46 -2.85
CA SER A 115 14.91 -5.80 -2.96
C SER A 115 15.22 -6.18 -4.40
N LYS A 116 14.29 -5.89 -5.31
CA LYS A 116 14.49 -6.14 -6.74
C LYS A 116 15.61 -5.29 -7.33
N MET A 117 15.69 -4.02 -6.96
CA MET A 117 16.74 -3.10 -7.42
C MET A 117 18.13 -3.50 -6.93
N GLN A 118 18.21 -4.11 -5.76
CA GLN A 118 19.46 -4.66 -5.21
C GLN A 118 19.85 -6.02 -5.76
N GLY A 119 19.07 -6.57 -6.72
CA GLY A 119 19.31 -7.90 -7.30
C GLY A 119 18.92 -9.06 -6.39
N ASN A 120 18.18 -8.79 -5.31
CA ASN A 120 17.68 -9.81 -4.40
C ASN A 120 16.37 -10.41 -4.91
N GLU A 121 16.11 -11.65 -4.47
CA GLU A 121 14.80 -12.25 -4.69
C GLU A 121 13.70 -11.52 -3.91
N ARG A 122 12.47 -11.69 -4.37
CA ARG A 122 11.29 -11.17 -3.66
C ARG A 122 11.24 -11.76 -2.24
N PRO A 123 11.05 -10.96 -1.19
CA PRO A 123 10.97 -11.48 0.16
C PRO A 123 9.90 -12.57 0.31
N PRO A 124 10.19 -13.68 1.01
CA PRO A 124 9.29 -14.84 1.04
C PRO A 124 7.90 -14.55 1.62
N PHE A 125 7.77 -13.52 2.43
CA PHE A 125 6.48 -13.09 3.01
C PHE A 125 5.46 -12.64 1.96
N PHE A 126 5.93 -12.25 0.78
CA PHE A 126 5.12 -11.75 -0.32
C PHE A 126 4.98 -12.77 -1.46
N LEU A 127 5.43 -13.99 -1.26
CA LEU A 127 5.25 -15.08 -2.21
C LEU A 127 4.00 -15.90 -1.87
N PRO A 128 3.25 -16.38 -2.88
CA PRO A 128 2.21 -17.37 -2.66
C PRO A 128 2.81 -18.61 -1.99
N ARG A 129 2.11 -19.16 -1.00
CA ARG A 129 2.51 -20.45 -0.42
C ARG A 129 2.39 -21.52 -1.51
N LYS A 130 3.44 -22.26 -1.74
CA LYS A 130 3.36 -23.46 -2.58
C LYS A 130 2.40 -24.42 -1.89
N LYS A 131 1.39 -24.84 -2.62
CA LYS A 131 0.49 -25.91 -2.17
C LYS A 131 1.22 -27.25 -2.15
#